data_982ac8ad68cfc1b95a75daee72015c90
#
_entry.id   982ac8ad68cfc1b95a75daee72015c90
#
_cell.length_a   1.000
_cell.length_b   1.000
_cell.length_c   1.000
_cell.angle_alpha   90.00
_cell.angle_beta   90.00
_cell.angle_gamma   90.00
#
_symmetry.space_group_name_H-M   'P 1'
#
loop_
_entity.id
_entity.type
_entity.pdbx_description
1 polymer ?
#
loop_
_entity_poly.entity_id
_entity_poly.type
_entity_poly.pdbx_seq_one_letter_code
_entity_poly.pdbx_strand_id
1 'polypeptide(L)'
;MIGNKYGVAKLILLAISRVSLSLTFIVSGFAKLSDPNGMALKLGEYCNAFGFSGLLFRPLPLLFYGILLGVVEFELGILMLFGANRRATSSFIFALLAVMTPLTLYLAIDNPVANCGCFGELIPLSNWETFFKNLFLISCASVALWWNQSMRRVVSERGQWMIRLYSVAYAIGLTAYSIVSLPPIDAMGYTPGTRIGDTDKTINFTAINLSTLEDRGRELLSKGYTLLLTSDDISDANDGEVDRINLLTTYAQRNGMKLIMLTASEDDEAITQWREMTGAEYPILWCDETEIRTMVRSNPGLMLVKDGILLKKWSNYKIPSIPVEDLDLPPQRQQWTKPDSSSVPLTVLKLILWFFVPLGLWTLLDNTYILIKKHKILSTHNKNTKKNMRKKIVAGNWKMNMNLQEGVALATELKGALAADAPACDVVICTPFIHLATVSGIVDGTVIGLGAENCADKAKGAYTGEVSAEMVKSTGAQYVILGHSERRSYYGETAEILKEKVNLALANGLKVIFCIGETLEEREA
;
A
#
# COMPACT_ATOMS: atom_id res chain seq x y z
N MET A 1 11.99 2.44 35.19
CA MET A 1 11.36 1.18 34.71
C MET A 1 9.89 1.33 34.22
N ILE A 2 9.16 2.38 34.58
CA ILE A 2 7.76 2.59 34.17
C ILE A 2 7.64 3.08 32.72
N GLY A 3 8.54 3.93 32.22
CA GLY A 3 8.50 4.46 30.84
C GLY A 3 8.65 3.40 29.72
N ASN A 4 9.30 2.26 30.01
CA ASN A 4 9.53 1.20 29.00
C ASN A 4 8.27 0.31 28.77
N LYS A 5 7.39 0.18 29.76
CA LYS A 5 6.16 -0.63 29.64
C LYS A 5 5.12 0.06 28.73
N TYR A 6 4.96 1.37 28.81
CA TYR A 6 4.04 2.12 27.94
C TYR A 6 4.50 2.13 26.46
N GLY A 7 5.81 2.16 26.23
CA GLY A 7 6.38 2.06 24.89
C GLY A 7 6.08 0.71 24.20
N VAL A 8 6.18 -0.39 24.94
CA VAL A 8 5.90 -1.74 24.43
C VAL A 8 4.40 -1.92 24.15
N ALA A 9 3.51 -1.51 25.07
CA ALA A 9 2.07 -1.59 24.87
C ALA A 9 1.60 -0.79 23.64
N LYS A 10 2.13 0.43 23.45
CA LYS A 10 1.90 1.25 22.26
C LYS A 10 2.30 0.52 20.97
N LEU A 11 3.48 -0.10 20.94
CA LEU A 11 3.96 -0.82 19.76
C LEU A 11 3.12 -2.05 19.44
N ILE A 12 2.68 -2.80 20.45
CA ILE A 12 1.78 -3.95 20.30
C ILE A 12 0.43 -3.49 19.74
N LEU A 13 -0.18 -2.47 20.32
CA LEU A 13 -1.46 -1.95 19.87
C LEU A 13 -1.39 -1.44 18.42
N LEU A 14 -0.31 -0.72 18.08
CA LEU A 14 -0.07 -0.26 16.71
C LEU A 14 0.14 -1.44 15.74
N ALA A 15 0.85 -2.49 16.15
CA ALA A 15 1.05 -3.67 15.33
C ALA A 15 -0.26 -4.42 15.07
N ILE A 16 -1.09 -4.63 16.10
CA ILE A 16 -2.42 -5.24 15.96
C ILE A 16 -3.29 -4.40 15.03
N SER A 17 -3.37 -3.09 15.27
CA SER A 17 -4.15 -2.16 14.42
C SER A 17 -3.70 -2.23 12.97
N ARG A 18 -2.39 -2.20 12.72
CA ARG A 18 -1.82 -2.29 11.38
C ARG A 18 -2.19 -3.60 10.68
N VAL A 19 -2.02 -4.75 11.35
CA VAL A 19 -2.31 -6.06 10.77
C VAL A 19 -3.81 -6.20 10.49
N SER A 20 -4.67 -5.80 11.43
CA SER A 20 -6.12 -5.87 11.27
C SER A 20 -6.60 -5.02 10.10
N LEU A 21 -6.15 -3.76 10.01
CA LEU A 21 -6.49 -2.87 8.90
C LEU A 21 -5.97 -3.41 7.57
N SER A 22 -4.69 -3.80 7.51
CA SER A 22 -4.09 -4.32 6.28
C SER A 22 -4.83 -5.55 5.77
N LEU A 23 -5.05 -6.54 6.64
CA LEU A 23 -5.70 -7.80 6.26
C LEU A 23 -7.13 -7.56 5.77
N THR A 24 -7.90 -6.76 6.51
CA THR A 24 -9.31 -6.48 6.15
C THR A 24 -9.39 -5.76 4.80
N PHE A 25 -8.57 -4.73 4.58
CA PHE A 25 -8.60 -3.96 3.34
C PHE A 25 -8.09 -4.75 2.14
N ILE A 26 -7.05 -5.59 2.32
CA ILE A 26 -6.56 -6.50 1.26
C ILE A 26 -7.65 -7.50 0.87
N VAL A 27 -8.27 -8.16 1.86
CA VAL A 27 -9.31 -9.17 1.60
C VAL A 27 -10.54 -8.52 0.97
N SER A 28 -10.97 -7.35 1.46
CA SER A 28 -12.11 -6.60 0.94
C SER A 28 -11.89 -6.15 -0.51
N GLY A 29 -10.73 -5.55 -0.79
CA GLY A 29 -10.37 -5.15 -2.14
C GLY A 29 -10.20 -6.35 -3.08
N PHE A 30 -9.53 -7.42 -2.65
CA PHE A 30 -9.37 -8.64 -3.42
C PHE A 30 -10.73 -9.28 -3.77
N ALA A 31 -11.66 -9.35 -2.82
CA ALA A 31 -13.00 -9.90 -3.05
C ALA A 31 -13.75 -9.14 -4.16
N LYS A 32 -13.70 -7.80 -4.13
CA LYS A 32 -14.34 -6.95 -5.15
C LYS A 32 -13.67 -7.06 -6.52
N LEU A 33 -12.34 -7.19 -6.56
CA LEU A 33 -11.58 -7.32 -7.80
C LEU A 33 -11.68 -8.71 -8.41
N SER A 34 -11.94 -9.73 -7.59
CA SER A 34 -12.13 -11.11 -8.07
C SER A 34 -13.55 -11.36 -8.59
N ASP A 35 -14.55 -10.58 -8.19
CA ASP A 35 -15.91 -10.60 -8.77
C ASP A 35 -16.42 -9.16 -9.01
N PRO A 36 -15.89 -8.45 -10.01
CA PRO A 36 -16.28 -7.07 -10.28
C PRO A 36 -17.74 -6.93 -10.72
N ASN A 37 -18.28 -7.92 -11.44
CA ASN A 37 -19.69 -7.95 -11.84
C ASN A 37 -20.62 -8.11 -10.62
N GLY A 38 -20.28 -9.01 -9.69
CA GLY A 38 -21.02 -9.15 -8.43
C GLY A 38 -21.01 -7.86 -7.61
N MET A 39 -19.90 -7.14 -7.60
CA MET A 39 -19.82 -5.83 -6.93
C MET A 39 -20.68 -4.77 -7.63
N ALA A 40 -20.72 -4.76 -8.96
CA ALA A 40 -21.59 -3.85 -9.73
C ALA A 40 -23.08 -4.08 -9.42
N LEU A 41 -23.49 -5.35 -9.36
CA LEU A 41 -24.85 -5.73 -8.96
C LEU A 41 -25.17 -5.25 -7.54
N LYS A 42 -24.24 -5.43 -6.61
CA LYS A 42 -24.42 -4.97 -5.23
C LYS A 42 -24.56 -3.45 -5.12
N LEU A 43 -23.78 -2.70 -5.90
CA LEU A 43 -23.96 -1.25 -6.02
C LEU A 43 -25.33 -0.90 -6.62
N GLY A 44 -25.82 -1.68 -7.57
CA GLY A 44 -27.17 -1.54 -8.13
C GLY A 44 -28.26 -1.72 -7.08
N GLU A 45 -28.17 -2.74 -6.21
CA GLU A 45 -29.07 -2.94 -5.07
C GLU A 45 -29.09 -1.69 -4.16
N TYR A 46 -27.93 -1.12 -3.86
CA TYR A 46 -27.84 0.13 -3.09
C TYR A 46 -28.51 1.29 -3.81
N CYS A 47 -28.25 1.47 -5.10
CA CYS A 47 -28.89 2.53 -5.88
C CYS A 47 -30.41 2.42 -5.84
N ASN A 48 -30.96 1.21 -6.01
CA ASN A 48 -32.39 0.95 -5.94
C ASN A 48 -32.93 1.23 -4.53
N ALA A 49 -32.26 0.75 -3.48
CA ALA A 49 -32.66 0.94 -2.09
C ALA A 49 -32.69 2.42 -1.67
N PHE A 50 -31.76 3.23 -2.20
CA PHE A 50 -31.66 4.67 -1.91
C PHE A 50 -32.37 5.56 -2.93
N GLY A 51 -33.02 4.99 -3.95
CA GLY A 51 -33.75 5.73 -4.99
C GLY A 51 -32.85 6.52 -5.94
N PHE A 52 -31.58 6.10 -6.09
CA PHE A 52 -30.68 6.70 -7.07
C PHE A 52 -30.99 6.18 -8.47
N SER A 53 -31.21 7.10 -9.42
CA SER A 53 -31.48 6.78 -10.82
C SER A 53 -30.69 7.69 -11.75
N GLY A 54 -30.57 7.30 -13.01
CA GLY A 54 -29.92 8.08 -14.06
C GLY A 54 -28.71 7.41 -14.69
N LEU A 55 -28.08 8.10 -15.65
CA LEU A 55 -26.98 7.56 -16.48
C LEU A 55 -25.78 7.04 -15.68
N LEU A 56 -25.45 7.70 -14.55
CA LEU A 56 -24.32 7.35 -13.70
C LEU A 56 -24.54 6.05 -12.90
N PHE A 57 -25.77 5.58 -12.79
CA PHE A 57 -26.14 4.39 -12.02
C PHE A 57 -26.56 3.22 -12.92
N ARG A 58 -26.18 3.25 -14.19
CA ARG A 58 -26.34 2.12 -15.11
C ARG A 58 -25.26 1.05 -14.86
N PRO A 59 -25.43 -0.18 -15.37
CA PRO A 59 -24.50 -1.30 -15.11
C PRO A 59 -23.03 -0.97 -15.39
N LEU A 60 -22.70 -0.34 -16.51
CA LEU A 60 -21.32 -0.04 -16.88
C LEU A 60 -20.63 0.98 -15.95
N PRO A 61 -21.22 2.14 -15.60
CA PRO A 61 -20.70 2.99 -14.54
C PRO A 61 -20.58 2.31 -13.18
N LEU A 62 -21.55 1.48 -12.78
CA LEU A 62 -21.50 0.74 -11.52
C LEU A 62 -20.35 -0.26 -11.48
N LEU A 63 -20.08 -0.93 -12.59
CA LEU A 63 -18.89 -1.79 -12.75
C LEU A 63 -17.61 -1.01 -12.52
N PHE A 64 -17.49 0.17 -13.14
CA PHE A 64 -16.34 1.04 -12.95
C PHE A 64 -16.17 1.48 -11.49
N TYR A 65 -17.24 1.89 -10.81
CA TYR A 65 -17.18 2.28 -9.40
C TYR A 65 -16.82 1.10 -8.49
N GLY A 66 -17.33 -0.09 -8.77
CA GLY A 66 -16.99 -1.33 -8.05
C GLY A 66 -15.50 -1.66 -8.16
N ILE A 67 -14.94 -1.59 -9.37
CA ILE A 67 -13.53 -1.80 -9.65
C ILE A 67 -12.68 -0.74 -8.93
N LEU A 68 -13.05 0.55 -9.06
CA LEU A 68 -12.32 1.64 -8.41
C LEU A 68 -12.28 1.47 -6.90
N LEU A 69 -13.40 1.14 -6.27
CA LEU A 69 -13.47 0.88 -4.84
C LEU A 69 -12.58 -0.30 -4.44
N GLY A 70 -12.62 -1.40 -5.21
CA GLY A 70 -11.78 -2.57 -4.98
C GLY A 70 -10.29 -2.25 -5.07
N VAL A 71 -9.86 -1.48 -6.10
CA VAL A 71 -8.47 -1.02 -6.26
C VAL A 71 -8.04 -0.15 -5.10
N VAL A 72 -8.86 0.82 -4.70
CA VAL A 72 -8.55 1.73 -3.58
C VAL A 72 -8.40 0.96 -2.27
N GLU A 73 -9.33 0.07 -1.96
CA GLU A 73 -9.25 -0.73 -0.72
C GLU A 73 -8.02 -1.65 -0.74
N PHE A 74 -7.78 -2.37 -1.83
CA PHE A 74 -6.63 -3.25 -1.97
C PHE A 74 -5.31 -2.50 -1.80
N GLU A 75 -5.17 -1.36 -2.49
CA GLU A 75 -3.99 -0.51 -2.41
C GLU A 75 -3.77 0.05 -1.00
N LEU A 76 -4.80 0.56 -0.34
CA LEU A 76 -4.70 1.05 1.04
C LEU A 76 -4.27 -0.06 2.00
N GLY A 77 -4.79 -1.27 1.84
CA GLY A 77 -4.38 -2.44 2.61
C GLY A 77 -2.90 -2.78 2.44
N ILE A 78 -2.40 -2.78 1.20
CA ILE A 78 -0.99 -3.05 0.87
C ILE A 78 -0.08 -1.94 1.40
N LEU A 79 -0.42 -0.66 1.17
CA LEU A 79 0.36 0.47 1.68
C LEU A 79 0.45 0.47 3.21
N MET A 80 -0.64 0.10 3.90
CA MET A 80 -0.66 -0.08 5.35
C MET A 80 0.24 -1.25 5.76
N LEU A 81 0.20 -2.39 5.06
CA LEU A 81 1.02 -3.57 5.33
C LEU A 81 2.52 -3.27 5.21
N PHE A 82 2.93 -2.50 4.21
CA PHE A 82 4.34 -2.14 4.01
C PHE A 82 4.76 -0.87 4.78
N GLY A 83 3.82 -0.16 5.41
CA GLY A 83 4.06 1.10 6.11
C GLY A 83 4.49 2.20 5.15
N ALA A 84 3.99 2.18 3.92
CA ALA A 84 4.23 3.19 2.90
C ALA A 84 3.32 4.41 3.12
N ASN A 85 3.84 5.62 2.89
CA ASN A 85 3.11 6.90 3.05
C ASN A 85 2.24 6.96 4.32
N ARG A 86 2.77 6.50 5.45
CA ARG A 86 2.08 6.19 6.70
C ARG A 86 0.97 7.17 7.09
N ARG A 87 1.26 8.50 7.02
CA ARG A 87 0.28 9.54 7.38
C ARG A 87 -0.89 9.57 6.39
N ALA A 88 -0.62 9.63 5.09
CA ALA A 88 -1.66 9.67 4.07
C ALA A 88 -2.50 8.38 4.08
N THR A 89 -1.86 7.21 4.10
CA THR A 89 -2.56 5.91 4.14
C THR A 89 -3.47 5.80 5.37
N SER A 90 -2.97 6.13 6.57
CA SER A 90 -3.80 6.11 7.78
C SER A 90 -4.96 7.10 7.72
N SER A 91 -4.74 8.31 7.16
CA SER A 91 -5.79 9.32 7.00
C SER A 91 -6.88 8.87 6.04
N PHE A 92 -6.52 8.28 4.89
CA PHE A 92 -7.50 7.78 3.91
C PHE A 92 -8.31 6.61 4.46
N ILE A 93 -7.67 5.65 5.14
CA ILE A 93 -8.36 4.53 5.79
C ILE A 93 -9.33 5.05 6.86
N PHE A 94 -8.90 5.99 7.70
CA PHE A 94 -9.75 6.58 8.71
C PHE A 94 -10.95 7.32 8.08
N ALA A 95 -10.73 8.13 7.05
CA ALA A 95 -11.79 8.87 6.36
C ALA A 95 -12.82 7.92 5.72
N LEU A 96 -12.36 6.85 5.07
CA LEU A 96 -13.25 5.84 4.47
C LEU A 96 -14.10 5.15 5.55
N LEU A 97 -13.49 4.73 6.65
CA LEU A 97 -14.20 4.08 7.75
C LEU A 97 -15.13 5.05 8.50
N ALA A 98 -14.80 6.34 8.56
CA ALA A 98 -15.67 7.38 9.15
C ALA A 98 -16.97 7.58 8.36
N VAL A 99 -16.94 7.34 7.05
CA VAL A 99 -18.13 7.33 6.20
C VAL A 99 -18.86 5.98 6.28
N MET A 100 -18.10 4.88 6.21
CA MET A 100 -18.70 3.54 6.16
C MET A 100 -19.32 3.10 7.49
N THR A 101 -18.79 3.54 8.64
CA THR A 101 -19.34 3.12 9.94
C THR A 101 -20.78 3.59 10.18
N PRO A 102 -21.13 4.88 10.01
CA PRO A 102 -22.53 5.31 10.12
C PRO A 102 -23.43 4.71 9.03
N LEU A 103 -22.92 4.52 7.80
CA LEU A 103 -23.68 3.85 6.76
C LEU A 103 -24.04 2.41 7.16
N THR A 104 -23.09 1.64 7.69
CA THR A 104 -23.37 0.26 8.13
C THR A 104 -24.26 0.19 9.37
N LEU A 105 -24.27 1.23 10.22
CA LEU A 105 -25.25 1.33 11.30
C LEU A 105 -26.67 1.53 10.73
N TYR A 106 -26.82 2.41 9.75
CA TYR A 106 -28.10 2.61 9.06
C TYR A 106 -28.59 1.30 8.42
N LEU A 107 -27.71 0.60 7.69
CA LEU A 107 -28.05 -0.71 7.10
C LEU A 107 -28.43 -1.77 8.15
N ALA A 108 -27.83 -1.72 9.33
CA ALA A 108 -28.14 -2.67 10.41
C ALA A 108 -29.51 -2.38 11.06
N ILE A 109 -29.95 -1.11 11.11
CA ILE A 109 -31.22 -0.69 11.71
C ILE A 109 -32.38 -0.90 10.71
N ASP A 110 -32.27 -0.31 9.51
CA ASP A 110 -33.36 -0.25 8.54
C ASP A 110 -33.40 -1.45 7.58
N ASN A 111 -32.30 -2.18 7.47
CA ASN A 111 -32.12 -3.39 6.65
C ASN A 111 -32.60 -3.25 5.20
N PRO A 112 -32.32 -2.16 4.49
CA PRO A 112 -32.79 -1.91 3.12
C PRO A 112 -32.16 -2.86 2.10
N VAL A 113 -31.00 -3.46 2.44
CA VAL A 113 -30.26 -4.44 1.64
C VAL A 113 -29.90 -5.61 2.54
N ALA A 114 -30.04 -6.83 2.06
CA ALA A 114 -29.89 -8.06 2.87
C ALA A 114 -28.49 -8.20 3.51
N ASN A 115 -27.43 -7.75 2.84
CA ASN A 115 -26.07 -7.73 3.37
C ASN A 115 -25.27 -6.53 2.79
N CYS A 116 -24.26 -6.09 3.51
CA CYS A 116 -23.44 -4.93 3.09
C CYS A 116 -22.54 -5.21 1.87
N GLY A 117 -22.22 -6.47 1.55
CA GLY A 117 -21.32 -6.82 0.45
C GLY A 117 -19.88 -6.34 0.62
N CYS A 118 -19.43 -5.98 1.84
CA CYS A 118 -18.08 -5.49 2.09
C CYS A 118 -16.97 -6.44 1.61
N PHE A 119 -17.21 -7.76 1.68
CA PHE A 119 -16.32 -8.81 1.19
C PHE A 119 -16.91 -9.54 -0.02
N GLY A 120 -17.82 -8.88 -0.76
CA GLY A 120 -18.57 -9.53 -1.83
C GLY A 120 -19.31 -10.76 -1.31
N GLU A 121 -19.42 -11.79 -2.13
CA GLU A 121 -20.03 -13.07 -1.77
C GLU A 121 -19.02 -14.06 -1.11
N LEU A 122 -17.73 -13.69 -1.04
CA LEU A 122 -16.70 -14.56 -0.46
C LEU A 122 -16.89 -14.79 1.04
N ILE A 123 -17.33 -13.77 1.76
CA ILE A 123 -17.58 -13.84 3.21
C ILE A 123 -18.89 -13.08 3.46
N PRO A 124 -20.03 -13.78 3.42
CA PRO A 124 -21.31 -13.15 3.71
C PRO A 124 -21.37 -12.76 5.19
N LEU A 125 -21.45 -11.46 5.45
CA LEU A 125 -21.63 -10.89 6.80
C LEU A 125 -23.00 -10.24 6.89
N SER A 126 -23.70 -10.46 7.98
CA SER A 126 -24.90 -9.71 8.32
C SER A 126 -24.58 -8.21 8.49
N ASN A 127 -25.61 -7.37 8.38
CA ASN A 127 -25.43 -5.93 8.54
C ASN A 127 -24.93 -5.55 9.94
N TRP A 128 -25.35 -6.26 11.00
CA TRP A 128 -24.84 -6.06 12.36
C TRP A 128 -23.39 -6.47 12.53
N GLU A 129 -22.97 -7.64 12.01
CA GLU A 129 -21.58 -8.07 12.03
C GLU A 129 -20.66 -7.07 11.31
N THR A 130 -21.15 -6.55 10.18
CA THR A 130 -20.42 -5.54 9.42
C THR A 130 -20.27 -4.24 10.21
N PHE A 131 -21.31 -3.79 10.91
CA PHE A 131 -21.23 -2.60 11.77
C PHE A 131 -20.20 -2.78 12.90
N PHE A 132 -20.25 -3.89 13.66
CA PHE A 132 -19.29 -4.12 14.73
C PHE A 132 -17.86 -4.27 14.23
N LYS A 133 -17.66 -4.92 13.08
CA LYS A 133 -16.36 -4.96 12.38
C LYS A 133 -15.86 -3.54 12.09
N ASN A 134 -16.70 -2.68 11.51
CA ASN A 134 -16.31 -1.32 11.16
C ASN A 134 -16.03 -0.46 12.41
N LEU A 135 -16.76 -0.64 13.50
CA LEU A 135 -16.50 0.02 14.78
C LEU A 135 -15.13 -0.37 15.35
N PHE A 136 -14.76 -1.65 15.26
CA PHE A 136 -13.42 -2.11 15.62
C PHE A 136 -12.35 -1.53 14.70
N LEU A 137 -12.57 -1.54 13.40
CA LEU A 137 -11.59 -1.04 12.42
C LEU A 137 -11.36 0.47 12.51
N ILE A 138 -12.39 1.29 12.78
CA ILE A 138 -12.22 2.75 12.96
C ILE A 138 -11.42 3.04 14.23
N SER A 139 -11.57 2.23 15.29
CA SER A 139 -10.74 2.33 16.49
C SER A 139 -9.28 2.01 16.16
N CYS A 140 -9.01 0.95 15.38
CA CYS A 140 -7.68 0.63 14.87
C CYS A 140 -7.12 1.72 13.97
N ALA A 141 -7.94 2.33 13.11
CA ALA A 141 -7.53 3.42 12.23
C ALA A 141 -7.17 4.69 13.01
N SER A 142 -7.88 4.99 14.10
CA SER A 142 -7.56 6.08 15.02
C SER A 142 -6.18 5.89 15.65
N VAL A 143 -5.89 4.68 16.14
CA VAL A 143 -4.58 4.31 16.68
C VAL A 143 -3.48 4.46 15.63
N ALA A 144 -3.71 3.93 14.42
CA ALA A 144 -2.75 4.00 13.32
C ALA A 144 -2.51 5.44 12.85
N LEU A 145 -3.55 6.30 12.84
CA LEU A 145 -3.46 7.71 12.48
C LEU A 145 -2.69 8.50 13.53
N TRP A 146 -3.01 8.32 14.81
CA TRP A 146 -2.37 9.04 15.92
C TRP A 146 -0.88 8.72 16.03
N TRP A 147 -0.51 7.44 15.88
CA TRP A 147 0.87 6.99 16.03
C TRP A 147 1.54 6.59 14.70
N ASN A 148 1.12 7.17 13.58
CA ASN A 148 1.64 6.84 12.23
C ASN A 148 3.17 6.93 12.12
N GLN A 149 3.81 7.88 12.82
CA GLN A 149 5.26 8.06 12.80
C GLN A 149 6.01 6.91 13.49
N SER A 150 5.39 6.25 14.48
CA SER A 150 5.96 5.09 15.19
C SER A 150 5.84 3.78 14.38
N MET A 151 5.10 3.78 13.28
CA MET A 151 4.93 2.62 12.41
C MET A 151 6.23 2.30 11.67
N ARG A 152 6.72 1.05 11.78
CA ARG A 152 7.93 0.62 11.07
C ARG A 152 7.68 0.53 9.56
N ARG A 153 8.55 1.11 8.75
CA ARG A 153 8.59 0.93 7.30
C ARG A 153 9.26 -0.39 6.96
N VAL A 154 8.69 -1.14 6.04
CA VAL A 154 9.25 -2.40 5.55
C VAL A 154 10.17 -2.16 4.35
N VAL A 155 9.89 -1.12 3.57
CA VAL A 155 10.60 -0.74 2.35
C VAL A 155 11.04 0.72 2.44
N SER A 156 12.15 1.05 1.78
CA SER A 156 12.68 2.42 1.72
C SER A 156 11.71 3.40 1.07
N GLU A 157 11.89 4.70 1.33
CA GLU A 157 11.07 5.74 0.69
C GLU A 157 11.17 5.69 -0.84
N ARG A 158 12.35 5.33 -1.36
CA ARG A 158 12.58 5.19 -2.81
C ARG A 158 11.95 3.94 -3.40
N GLY A 159 11.80 2.87 -2.61
CA GLY A 159 11.20 1.60 -3.05
C GLY A 159 9.68 1.57 -3.03
N GLN A 160 9.02 2.54 -2.37
CA GLN A 160 7.56 2.54 -2.19
C GLN A 160 6.77 2.67 -3.51
N TRP A 161 7.32 3.35 -4.51
CA TRP A 161 6.66 3.49 -5.80
C TRP A 161 6.47 2.15 -6.53
N MET A 162 7.45 1.24 -6.37
CA MET A 162 7.37 -0.09 -6.96
C MET A 162 6.25 -0.93 -6.35
N ILE A 163 6.06 -0.84 -5.01
CA ILE A 163 4.95 -1.53 -4.35
C ILE A 163 3.62 -1.06 -4.93
N ARG A 164 3.43 0.26 -5.07
CA ARG A 164 2.20 0.84 -5.64
C ARG A 164 1.99 0.41 -7.10
N LEU A 165 3.01 0.56 -7.92
CA LEU A 165 2.91 0.20 -9.33
C LEU A 165 2.55 -1.28 -9.49
N TYR A 166 3.19 -2.15 -8.71
CA TYR A 166 2.95 -3.58 -8.77
C TYR A 166 1.57 -3.95 -8.22
N SER A 167 1.13 -3.40 -7.08
CA SER A 167 -0.19 -3.70 -6.51
C SER A 167 -1.33 -3.22 -7.41
N VAL A 168 -1.20 -2.05 -8.03
CA VAL A 168 -2.18 -1.56 -9.01
C VAL A 168 -2.17 -2.42 -10.28
N ALA A 169 -1.00 -2.78 -10.81
CA ALA A 169 -0.91 -3.67 -11.97
C ALA A 169 -1.50 -5.05 -11.70
N TYR A 170 -1.26 -5.61 -10.50
CA TYR A 170 -1.88 -6.85 -10.07
C TYR A 170 -3.41 -6.73 -9.96
N ALA A 171 -3.91 -5.66 -9.35
CA ALA A 171 -5.35 -5.40 -9.22
C ALA A 171 -6.03 -5.32 -10.59
N ILE A 172 -5.44 -4.58 -11.54
CA ILE A 172 -5.94 -4.49 -12.93
C ILE A 172 -5.89 -5.86 -13.60
N GLY A 173 -4.79 -6.60 -13.47
CA GLY A 173 -4.63 -7.94 -14.05
C GLY A 173 -5.64 -8.94 -13.48
N LEU A 174 -5.89 -8.91 -12.16
CA LEU A 174 -6.89 -9.76 -11.52
C LEU A 174 -8.29 -9.43 -12.03
N THR A 175 -8.64 -8.14 -12.09
CA THR A 175 -9.95 -7.69 -12.60
C THR A 175 -10.16 -8.10 -14.05
N ALA A 176 -9.17 -7.86 -14.93
CA ALA A 176 -9.23 -8.25 -16.33
C ALA A 176 -9.39 -9.78 -16.47
N TYR A 177 -8.64 -10.54 -15.67
CA TYR A 177 -8.79 -12.00 -15.63
C TYR A 177 -10.20 -12.41 -15.22
N SER A 178 -10.76 -11.79 -14.17
CA SER A 178 -12.10 -12.14 -13.65
C SER A 178 -13.22 -11.82 -14.64
N ILE A 179 -13.10 -10.74 -15.40
CA ILE A 179 -14.07 -10.38 -16.45
C ILE A 179 -13.99 -11.37 -17.61
N VAL A 180 -12.78 -11.70 -18.06
CA VAL A 180 -12.59 -12.56 -19.23
C VAL A 180 -12.82 -14.04 -18.91
N SER A 181 -12.46 -14.52 -17.72
CA SER A 181 -12.35 -15.94 -17.39
C SER A 181 -13.35 -16.47 -16.37
N LEU A 182 -14.23 -15.65 -15.83
CA LEU A 182 -15.03 -15.84 -14.62
C LEU A 182 -14.22 -15.62 -13.32
N PRO A 183 -14.90 -15.31 -12.20
CA PRO A 183 -14.26 -15.14 -10.91
C PRO A 183 -13.38 -16.32 -10.54
N PRO A 184 -12.12 -16.11 -10.13
CA PRO A 184 -11.21 -17.19 -9.77
C PRO A 184 -11.63 -17.93 -8.49
N ILE A 185 -12.49 -17.29 -7.70
CA ILE A 185 -13.15 -17.87 -6.54
C ILE A 185 -14.65 -17.67 -6.75
N ASP A 186 -15.31 -18.77 -7.09
CA ASP A 186 -16.76 -18.78 -7.25
C ASP A 186 -17.40 -19.11 -5.88
N ALA A 187 -17.96 -18.09 -5.25
CA ALA A 187 -18.64 -18.21 -3.95
C ALA A 187 -20.17 -18.42 -4.08
N MET A 188 -20.66 -18.45 -5.34
CA MET A 188 -22.07 -18.49 -5.66
C MET A 188 -22.58 -19.91 -5.66
N GLY A 189 -23.12 -20.59 -4.97
CA GLY A 189 -23.74 -21.92 -4.93
C GLY A 189 -23.51 -22.86 -6.12
N TYR A 190 -23.42 -22.33 -7.35
CA TYR A 190 -23.18 -23.10 -8.57
C TYR A 190 -21.71 -23.33 -8.83
N THR A 191 -21.08 -24.21 -8.06
CA THR A 191 -19.68 -24.60 -8.27
C THR A 191 -19.57 -25.96 -8.95
N PRO A 192 -18.52 -26.23 -9.76
CA PRO A 192 -18.29 -27.55 -10.34
C PRO A 192 -18.32 -28.65 -9.27
N GLY A 193 -19.12 -29.71 -9.52
CA GLY A 193 -19.40 -30.77 -8.57
C GLY A 193 -20.72 -30.61 -7.80
N THR A 194 -21.36 -29.44 -7.86
CA THR A 194 -22.67 -29.23 -7.21
C THR A 194 -23.78 -29.95 -7.97
N ARG A 195 -24.68 -30.59 -7.24
CA ARG A 195 -25.87 -31.19 -7.80
C ARG A 195 -26.98 -30.15 -7.89
N ILE A 196 -27.53 -29.95 -9.07
CA ILE A 196 -28.61 -29.01 -9.36
C ILE A 196 -29.93 -29.78 -9.29
N GLY A 197 -30.92 -29.28 -8.54
CA GLY A 197 -32.28 -29.83 -8.54
C GLY A 197 -32.62 -30.89 -7.48
N ASP A 198 -31.83 -31.07 -6.42
CA ASP A 198 -32.12 -32.00 -5.31
C ASP A 198 -32.52 -31.26 -4.01
N THR A 199 -33.47 -31.79 -3.26
CA THR A 199 -34.46 -31.08 -2.44
C THR A 199 -34.00 -30.54 -1.07
N ASP A 200 -32.80 -30.83 -0.56
CA ASP A 200 -32.42 -30.45 0.83
C ASP A 200 -31.18 -29.55 0.98
N LYS A 201 -30.42 -29.34 -0.05
CA LYS A 201 -29.23 -28.44 -0.04
C LYS A 201 -29.01 -27.73 -1.37
N THR A 202 -29.97 -27.70 -2.24
CA THR A 202 -29.78 -27.35 -3.63
C THR A 202 -30.69 -26.19 -4.05
N ILE A 203 -30.12 -25.45 -4.90
CA ILE A 203 -30.63 -24.37 -5.66
C ILE A 203 -31.91 -24.86 -6.40
N ASN A 204 -33.05 -24.35 -6.03
CA ASN A 204 -34.30 -24.59 -6.77
C ASN A 204 -34.19 -23.86 -8.11
N PHE A 205 -33.96 -24.63 -9.14
CA PHE A 205 -33.86 -24.13 -10.49
C PHE A 205 -35.23 -24.22 -11.17
N THR A 206 -35.78 -23.08 -11.57
CA THR A 206 -36.99 -22.96 -12.35
C THR A 206 -36.68 -22.52 -13.77
N ALA A 207 -37.16 -23.25 -14.76
CA ALA A 207 -37.00 -22.88 -16.17
C ALA A 207 -38.37 -22.99 -16.86
N ILE A 208 -39.02 -21.85 -17.05
CA ILE A 208 -40.41 -21.78 -17.53
C ILE A 208 -40.42 -21.58 -19.05
N ASN A 209 -41.15 -22.39 -19.75
CA ASN A 209 -41.47 -22.14 -21.14
C ASN A 209 -42.55 -21.04 -21.22
N LEU A 210 -42.20 -19.89 -21.76
CA LEU A 210 -43.10 -18.72 -21.82
C LEU A 210 -44.37 -18.98 -22.61
N SER A 211 -44.37 -19.90 -23.58
CA SER A 211 -45.57 -20.23 -24.37
C SER A 211 -46.51 -21.24 -23.70
N THR A 212 -45.97 -22.17 -22.87
CA THR A 212 -46.81 -23.21 -22.20
C THR A 212 -46.96 -22.99 -20.71
N LEU A 213 -46.17 -22.07 -20.10
CA LEU A 213 -46.09 -21.79 -18.68
C LEU A 213 -45.70 -23.02 -17.82
N GLU A 214 -45.08 -24.02 -18.44
CA GLU A 214 -44.64 -25.23 -17.75
C GLU A 214 -43.21 -25.05 -17.25
N ASP A 215 -42.96 -25.43 -15.99
CA ASP A 215 -41.61 -25.52 -15.44
C ASP A 215 -40.93 -26.82 -15.90
N ARG A 216 -39.91 -26.70 -16.72
CA ARG A 216 -39.12 -27.81 -17.28
C ARG A 216 -37.76 -27.97 -16.62
N GLY A 217 -37.42 -27.20 -15.59
CA GLY A 217 -36.10 -27.20 -14.98
C GLY A 217 -35.63 -28.58 -14.55
N ARG A 218 -36.46 -29.34 -13.83
CA ARG A 218 -36.09 -30.70 -13.36
C ARG A 218 -35.95 -31.71 -14.50
N GLU A 219 -36.80 -31.65 -15.52
CA GLU A 219 -36.73 -32.54 -16.67
C GLU A 219 -35.45 -32.34 -17.48
N LEU A 220 -35.01 -31.10 -17.62
CA LEU A 220 -33.86 -30.73 -18.40
C LEU A 220 -32.54 -31.21 -17.76
N LEU A 221 -32.50 -31.34 -16.44
CA LEU A 221 -31.30 -31.73 -15.67
C LEU A 221 -31.26 -33.21 -15.32
N SER A 222 -32.29 -33.98 -15.62
CA SER A 222 -32.48 -35.33 -15.06
C SER A 222 -31.62 -36.44 -15.68
N LYS A 223 -31.26 -36.39 -16.93
CA LYS A 223 -30.40 -37.44 -17.60
C LYS A 223 -29.60 -36.88 -18.76
N GLY A 224 -28.34 -37.34 -18.88
CA GLY A 224 -27.44 -37.02 -19.98
C GLY A 224 -26.67 -35.69 -19.80
N TYR A 225 -26.04 -35.28 -20.89
CA TYR A 225 -25.33 -33.99 -20.93
C TYR A 225 -26.29 -32.89 -21.37
N THR A 226 -26.27 -31.78 -20.62
CA THR A 226 -27.04 -30.58 -20.94
C THR A 226 -26.08 -29.38 -20.96
N LEU A 227 -26.10 -28.59 -22.02
CA LEU A 227 -25.48 -27.29 -22.14
C LEU A 227 -26.53 -26.23 -21.80
N LEU A 228 -26.28 -25.44 -20.78
CA LEU A 228 -27.14 -24.33 -20.38
C LEU A 228 -26.43 -23.01 -20.74
N LEU A 229 -26.96 -22.31 -21.73
CA LEU A 229 -26.58 -20.95 -22.06
C LEU A 229 -27.38 -20.01 -21.17
N THR A 230 -26.77 -19.05 -20.50
CA THR A 230 -27.44 -18.15 -19.55
C THR A 230 -27.31 -16.71 -20.00
N SER A 231 -28.39 -15.95 -19.96
CA SER A 231 -28.41 -14.51 -20.26
C SER A 231 -29.36 -13.81 -19.30
N ASP A 232 -28.86 -12.90 -18.48
CA ASP A 232 -29.71 -12.10 -17.59
C ASP A 232 -30.54 -11.06 -18.36
N ASP A 233 -29.99 -10.50 -19.43
CA ASP A 233 -30.68 -9.67 -20.40
C ASP A 233 -30.21 -10.04 -21.81
N ILE A 234 -31.16 -10.54 -22.63
CA ILE A 234 -30.86 -11.03 -23.96
C ILE A 234 -30.51 -9.89 -24.93
N SER A 235 -31.03 -8.68 -24.68
CA SER A 235 -30.75 -7.50 -25.51
C SER A 235 -29.32 -6.98 -25.31
N ASP A 236 -28.71 -7.22 -24.14
CA ASP A 236 -27.33 -6.87 -23.81
C ASP A 236 -26.38 -8.07 -23.96
N ALA A 237 -26.87 -9.21 -24.45
CA ALA A 237 -26.03 -10.41 -24.62
C ALA A 237 -24.97 -10.21 -25.71
N ASN A 238 -23.73 -10.56 -25.38
CA ASN A 238 -22.60 -10.43 -26.32
C ASN A 238 -22.69 -11.50 -27.43
N ASP A 239 -22.79 -11.07 -28.67
CA ASP A 239 -22.90 -11.91 -29.87
C ASP A 239 -21.56 -12.33 -30.48
N GLY A 240 -20.43 -11.86 -29.94
CA GLY A 240 -19.11 -12.09 -30.52
C GLY A 240 -18.66 -13.54 -30.64
N GLU A 241 -19.28 -14.46 -29.91
CA GLU A 241 -18.95 -15.91 -29.94
C GLU A 241 -20.09 -16.78 -30.47
N VAL A 242 -21.03 -16.18 -31.19
CA VAL A 242 -22.21 -16.88 -31.75
C VAL A 242 -21.82 -18.06 -32.64
N ASP A 243 -20.80 -17.92 -33.46
CA ASP A 243 -20.32 -19.03 -34.31
C ASP A 243 -19.91 -20.26 -33.49
N ARG A 244 -19.28 -20.05 -32.33
CA ARG A 244 -18.93 -21.15 -31.40
C ARG A 244 -20.17 -21.74 -30.74
N ILE A 245 -21.14 -20.93 -30.40
CA ILE A 245 -22.44 -21.38 -29.82
C ILE A 245 -23.18 -22.24 -30.87
N ASN A 246 -23.20 -21.83 -32.13
CA ASN A 246 -23.83 -22.56 -33.20
C ASN A 246 -23.13 -23.89 -33.50
N LEU A 247 -21.80 -23.94 -33.45
CA LEU A 247 -21.04 -25.18 -33.53
C LEU A 247 -21.35 -26.10 -32.34
N LEU A 248 -21.46 -25.56 -31.12
CA LEU A 248 -21.89 -26.33 -29.94
C LEU A 248 -23.31 -26.85 -30.08
N THR A 249 -24.21 -26.10 -30.69
CA THR A 249 -25.60 -26.52 -30.99
C THR A 249 -25.57 -27.70 -31.94
N THR A 250 -24.85 -27.62 -33.05
CA THR A 250 -24.67 -28.68 -34.00
C THR A 250 -24.05 -29.93 -33.35
N TYR A 251 -23.02 -29.74 -32.52
CA TYR A 251 -22.38 -30.83 -31.78
C TYR A 251 -23.38 -31.51 -30.81
N ALA A 252 -24.15 -30.72 -30.07
CA ALA A 252 -25.13 -31.22 -29.12
C ALA A 252 -26.19 -32.05 -29.82
N GLN A 253 -26.74 -31.58 -30.94
CA GLN A 253 -27.71 -32.31 -31.76
C GLN A 253 -27.15 -33.66 -32.26
N ARG A 254 -25.91 -33.69 -32.80
CA ARG A 254 -25.30 -34.91 -33.29
C ARG A 254 -24.99 -35.95 -32.20
N ASN A 255 -24.70 -35.49 -30.99
CA ASN A 255 -24.29 -36.35 -29.87
C ASN A 255 -25.41 -36.58 -28.83
N GLY A 256 -26.65 -36.23 -29.14
CA GLY A 256 -27.81 -36.44 -28.24
C GLY A 256 -27.71 -35.65 -26.92
N MET A 257 -27.02 -34.52 -26.92
CA MET A 257 -26.97 -33.59 -25.79
C MET A 257 -28.10 -32.57 -25.94
N LYS A 258 -28.52 -32.00 -24.83
CA LYS A 258 -29.46 -30.87 -24.82
C LYS A 258 -28.64 -29.57 -24.80
N LEU A 259 -29.04 -28.57 -25.61
CA LEU A 259 -28.60 -27.20 -25.48
C LEU A 259 -29.84 -26.30 -25.30
N ILE A 260 -29.82 -25.49 -24.27
CA ILE A 260 -30.97 -24.68 -23.85
C ILE A 260 -30.45 -23.34 -23.38
N MET A 261 -31.13 -22.28 -23.73
CA MET A 261 -30.87 -20.95 -23.21
C MET A 261 -31.85 -20.59 -22.10
N LEU A 262 -31.32 -20.05 -21.01
CA LEU A 262 -32.09 -19.48 -19.91
C LEU A 262 -31.94 -17.97 -19.94
N THR A 263 -33.04 -17.24 -19.92
CA THR A 263 -33.03 -15.78 -19.88
C THR A 263 -34.06 -15.23 -18.93
N ALA A 264 -33.77 -14.08 -18.33
CA ALA A 264 -34.72 -13.33 -17.54
C ALA A 264 -35.57 -12.36 -18.40
N SER A 265 -35.20 -12.19 -19.68
CA SER A 265 -35.95 -11.36 -20.60
C SER A 265 -37.32 -11.99 -20.89
N GLU A 266 -38.40 -11.22 -20.68
CA GLU A 266 -39.78 -11.59 -21.01
C GLU A 266 -40.22 -11.01 -22.37
N ASP A 267 -39.35 -10.16 -22.97
CA ASP A 267 -39.64 -9.45 -24.22
C ASP A 267 -39.49 -10.38 -25.41
N ASP A 268 -40.62 -10.75 -26.04
CA ASP A 268 -40.67 -11.57 -27.24
C ASP A 268 -39.94 -10.92 -28.45
N GLU A 269 -39.87 -9.59 -28.51
CA GLU A 269 -39.16 -8.86 -29.58
C GLU A 269 -37.65 -9.05 -29.43
N ALA A 270 -37.10 -8.90 -28.23
CA ALA A 270 -35.68 -9.13 -27.96
C ALA A 270 -35.27 -10.59 -28.21
N ILE A 271 -36.13 -11.55 -27.81
CA ILE A 271 -35.89 -12.98 -28.08
C ILE A 271 -35.92 -13.28 -29.58
N THR A 272 -36.85 -12.68 -30.33
CA THR A 272 -36.94 -12.83 -31.78
C THR A 272 -35.75 -12.22 -32.48
N GLN A 273 -35.37 -11.01 -32.08
CA GLN A 273 -34.18 -10.34 -32.61
C GLN A 273 -32.89 -11.14 -32.36
N TRP A 274 -32.74 -11.72 -31.17
CA TRP A 274 -31.62 -12.62 -30.87
C TRP A 274 -31.58 -13.82 -31.80
N ARG A 275 -32.74 -14.46 -32.04
CA ARG A 275 -32.85 -15.61 -32.97
C ARG A 275 -32.50 -15.24 -34.40
N GLU A 276 -32.95 -14.08 -34.86
CA GLU A 276 -32.66 -13.60 -36.22
C GLU A 276 -31.19 -13.27 -36.40
N MET A 277 -30.54 -12.61 -35.40
CA MET A 277 -29.13 -12.24 -35.47
C MET A 277 -28.21 -13.45 -35.35
N THR A 278 -28.53 -14.41 -34.49
CA THR A 278 -27.63 -15.51 -34.13
C THR A 278 -27.92 -16.81 -34.87
N GLY A 279 -29.10 -16.95 -35.51
CA GLY A 279 -29.55 -18.23 -36.10
C GLY A 279 -29.88 -19.29 -35.03
N ALA A 280 -30.24 -18.90 -33.81
CA ALA A 280 -30.43 -19.80 -32.68
C ALA A 280 -31.61 -20.72 -32.85
N GLU A 281 -31.36 -22.03 -33.01
CA GLU A 281 -32.37 -23.10 -33.12
C GLU A 281 -32.68 -23.81 -31.79
N TYR A 282 -31.97 -23.44 -30.70
CA TYR A 282 -32.16 -24.03 -29.38
C TYR A 282 -33.35 -23.43 -28.62
N PRO A 283 -33.97 -24.19 -27.68
CA PRO A 283 -35.05 -23.69 -26.83
C PRO A 283 -34.55 -22.53 -25.93
N ILE A 284 -35.34 -21.49 -25.79
CA ILE A 284 -35.15 -20.37 -24.87
C ILE A 284 -36.24 -20.46 -23.80
N LEU A 285 -35.82 -20.52 -22.54
CA LEU A 285 -36.71 -20.63 -21.39
C LEU A 285 -36.48 -19.46 -20.46
N TRP A 286 -37.51 -19.02 -19.79
CA TRP A 286 -37.42 -17.98 -18.78
C TRP A 286 -36.90 -18.55 -17.46
N CYS A 287 -36.02 -17.78 -16.82
CA CYS A 287 -35.50 -18.07 -15.49
C CYS A 287 -35.34 -16.74 -14.72
N ASP A 288 -35.47 -16.77 -13.41
CA ASP A 288 -35.32 -15.58 -12.57
C ASP A 288 -33.94 -14.92 -12.76
N GLU A 289 -33.92 -13.60 -12.85
CA GLU A 289 -32.70 -12.81 -13.08
C GLU A 289 -31.66 -13.04 -12.01
N THR A 290 -32.07 -13.09 -10.74
CA THR A 290 -31.17 -13.31 -9.61
C THR A 290 -30.52 -14.69 -9.69
N GLU A 291 -31.32 -15.71 -10.08
CA GLU A 291 -30.84 -17.07 -10.29
C GLU A 291 -29.82 -17.14 -11.41
N ILE A 292 -30.09 -16.56 -12.58
CA ILE A 292 -29.14 -16.52 -13.72
C ILE A 292 -27.84 -15.87 -13.33
N ARG A 293 -27.90 -14.73 -12.63
CA ARG A 293 -26.72 -13.99 -12.18
C ARG A 293 -25.88 -14.77 -11.16
N THR A 294 -26.48 -15.71 -10.42
CA THR A 294 -25.75 -16.60 -9.53
C THR A 294 -25.11 -17.79 -10.27
N MET A 295 -25.70 -18.20 -11.41
CA MET A 295 -25.18 -19.32 -12.21
C MET A 295 -23.84 -18.99 -12.87
N VAL A 296 -23.77 -17.92 -13.68
CA VAL A 296 -22.56 -17.52 -14.40
C VAL A 296 -22.45 -16.01 -14.47
N ARG A 297 -21.31 -15.44 -14.12
CA ARG A 297 -21.01 -14.00 -14.18
C ARG A 297 -20.61 -13.54 -15.59
N SER A 298 -21.38 -13.89 -16.60
CA SER A 298 -21.13 -13.53 -18.00
C SER A 298 -22.43 -13.54 -18.78
N ASN A 299 -22.61 -12.59 -19.68
CA ASN A 299 -23.78 -12.50 -20.56
C ASN A 299 -23.38 -12.56 -22.04
N PRO A 300 -23.62 -13.69 -22.77
CA PRO A 300 -24.10 -14.96 -22.23
C PRO A 300 -23.02 -15.71 -21.44
N GLY A 301 -23.43 -16.58 -20.51
CA GLY A 301 -22.62 -17.56 -19.85
C GLY A 301 -22.92 -18.97 -20.35
N LEU A 302 -22.03 -19.93 -20.17
CA LEU A 302 -22.27 -21.32 -20.53
C LEU A 302 -21.95 -22.26 -19.37
N MET A 303 -22.83 -23.22 -19.11
CA MET A 303 -22.66 -24.30 -18.14
C MET A 303 -22.79 -25.66 -18.80
N LEU A 304 -21.98 -26.61 -18.37
CA LEU A 304 -22.12 -28.03 -18.72
C LEU A 304 -22.58 -28.80 -17.50
N VAL A 305 -23.74 -29.43 -17.61
CA VAL A 305 -24.33 -30.28 -16.59
C VAL A 305 -24.42 -31.70 -17.11
N LYS A 306 -24.15 -32.69 -16.26
CA LYS A 306 -24.31 -34.11 -16.57
C LYS A 306 -25.09 -34.76 -15.42
N ASP A 307 -26.21 -35.39 -15.74
CA ASP A 307 -27.03 -36.12 -14.77
C ASP A 307 -27.38 -35.26 -13.52
N GLY A 308 -27.62 -33.97 -13.74
CA GLY A 308 -27.87 -32.99 -12.69
C GLY A 308 -26.64 -32.48 -11.94
N ILE A 309 -25.42 -32.91 -12.29
CA ILE A 309 -24.18 -32.44 -11.67
C ILE A 309 -23.51 -31.42 -12.57
N LEU A 310 -23.21 -30.24 -12.05
CA LEU A 310 -22.47 -29.21 -12.75
C LEU A 310 -21.00 -29.66 -12.94
N LEU A 311 -20.55 -29.79 -14.19
CA LEU A 311 -19.19 -30.20 -14.51
C LEU A 311 -18.28 -29.01 -14.72
N LYS A 312 -18.75 -27.97 -15.42
CA LYS A 312 -17.91 -26.83 -15.81
C LYS A 312 -18.73 -25.60 -16.18
N LYS A 313 -18.09 -24.42 -16.08
CA LYS A 313 -18.65 -23.14 -16.50
C LYS A 313 -17.64 -22.38 -17.38
N TRP A 314 -18.15 -21.55 -18.26
CA TRP A 314 -17.37 -20.68 -19.12
C TRP A 314 -18.00 -19.28 -19.23
N SER A 315 -17.14 -18.28 -19.29
CA SER A 315 -17.57 -16.95 -19.74
C SER A 315 -17.77 -16.93 -21.24
N ASN A 316 -18.45 -15.93 -21.75
CA ASN A 316 -18.62 -15.70 -23.17
C ASN A 316 -17.30 -15.78 -23.95
N TYR A 317 -16.24 -15.15 -23.45
CA TYR A 317 -14.91 -15.13 -24.10
C TYR A 317 -14.17 -16.47 -24.12
N LYS A 318 -14.64 -17.48 -23.39
CA LYS A 318 -13.99 -18.80 -23.25
C LYS A 318 -14.88 -19.97 -23.63
N ILE A 319 -15.96 -19.72 -24.37
CA ILE A 319 -16.81 -20.78 -24.92
C ILE A 319 -15.95 -21.77 -25.70
N PRO A 320 -16.10 -23.09 -25.46
CA PRO A 320 -15.31 -24.11 -26.14
C PRO A 320 -15.43 -24.04 -27.67
N SER A 321 -14.31 -24.04 -28.36
CA SER A 321 -14.29 -24.20 -29.81
C SER A 321 -14.17 -25.69 -30.12
N ILE A 322 -15.09 -26.19 -30.93
CA ILE A 322 -15.08 -27.60 -31.41
C ILE A 322 -14.61 -27.60 -32.85
N PRO A 323 -13.48 -28.28 -33.18
CA PRO A 323 -13.11 -28.48 -34.58
C PRO A 323 -14.19 -29.24 -35.32
N VAL A 324 -14.41 -28.90 -36.60
CA VAL A 324 -15.45 -29.55 -37.43
C VAL A 324 -15.21 -31.06 -37.52
N GLU A 325 -13.95 -31.49 -37.47
CA GLU A 325 -13.51 -32.89 -37.48
C GLU A 325 -13.95 -33.66 -36.22
N ASP A 326 -14.15 -32.97 -35.11
CA ASP A 326 -14.49 -33.53 -33.81
C ASP A 326 -16.01 -33.50 -33.51
N LEU A 327 -16.84 -33.04 -34.43
CA LEU A 327 -18.29 -32.92 -34.25
C LEU A 327 -18.99 -34.25 -33.96
N ASP A 328 -18.45 -35.37 -34.45
CA ASP A 328 -18.99 -36.72 -34.24
C ASP A 328 -18.29 -37.47 -33.09
N LEU A 329 -17.31 -36.85 -32.40
CA LEU A 329 -16.66 -37.42 -31.22
C LEU A 329 -17.58 -37.39 -30.01
N PRO A 330 -17.81 -38.53 -29.32
CA PRO A 330 -18.71 -38.56 -28.17
C PRO A 330 -18.21 -37.67 -27.03
N PRO A 331 -19.13 -37.09 -26.22
CA PRO A 331 -18.79 -36.13 -25.16
C PRO A 331 -17.71 -36.64 -24.20
N GLN A 332 -17.69 -37.92 -23.88
CA GLN A 332 -16.71 -38.51 -22.96
C GLN A 332 -15.26 -38.44 -23.47
N ARG A 333 -15.05 -38.27 -24.76
CA ARG A 333 -13.71 -38.13 -25.39
C ARG A 333 -13.26 -36.69 -25.53
N GLN A 334 -14.17 -35.74 -25.42
CA GLN A 334 -13.89 -34.31 -25.49
C GLN A 334 -13.19 -33.81 -24.22
N GLN A 335 -12.14 -33.00 -24.39
CA GLN A 335 -11.41 -32.43 -23.25
C GLN A 335 -12.24 -31.41 -22.47
N TRP A 336 -13.08 -30.65 -23.17
CA TRP A 336 -13.88 -29.60 -22.56
C TRP A 336 -15.02 -30.15 -21.69
N THR A 337 -15.44 -31.40 -21.87
CA THR A 337 -16.49 -32.04 -21.05
C THR A 337 -15.95 -32.69 -19.78
N LYS A 338 -14.63 -32.69 -19.57
CA LYS A 338 -14.04 -33.21 -18.33
C LYS A 338 -14.31 -32.24 -17.19
N PRO A 339 -14.59 -32.76 -15.99
CA PRO A 339 -14.76 -31.90 -14.79
C PRO A 339 -13.56 -31.00 -14.59
N ASP A 340 -13.81 -29.79 -14.10
CA ASP A 340 -12.72 -28.90 -13.70
C ASP A 340 -12.03 -29.47 -12.46
N SER A 341 -10.75 -29.79 -12.58
CA SER A 341 -9.92 -30.35 -11.51
C SER A 341 -9.24 -29.30 -10.64
N SER A 342 -9.46 -28.01 -10.94
CA SER A 342 -8.86 -26.93 -10.15
C SER A 342 -9.55 -26.81 -8.79
N SER A 343 -8.84 -27.16 -7.73
CA SER A 343 -9.36 -26.91 -6.36
C SER A 343 -9.26 -25.41 -6.04
N VAL A 344 -10.33 -24.85 -5.48
CA VAL A 344 -10.36 -23.43 -5.01
C VAL A 344 -9.14 -23.09 -4.14
N PRO A 345 -8.71 -23.94 -3.16
CA PRO A 345 -7.52 -23.67 -2.37
C PRO A 345 -6.24 -23.50 -3.18
N LEU A 346 -6.06 -24.31 -4.23
CA LEU A 346 -4.88 -24.23 -5.09
C LEU A 346 -4.88 -22.95 -5.93
N THR A 347 -6.05 -22.53 -6.41
CA THR A 347 -6.20 -21.27 -7.17
C THR A 347 -5.90 -20.07 -6.26
N VAL A 348 -6.44 -20.04 -5.07
CA VAL A 348 -6.15 -19.00 -4.06
C VAL A 348 -4.66 -18.97 -3.73
N LEU A 349 -4.04 -20.11 -3.50
CA LEU A 349 -2.60 -20.20 -3.23
C LEU A 349 -1.76 -19.63 -4.39
N LYS A 350 -2.10 -19.96 -5.63
CA LYS A 350 -1.41 -19.42 -6.82
C LYS A 350 -1.53 -17.89 -6.89
N LEU A 351 -2.71 -17.33 -6.63
CA LEU A 351 -2.94 -15.88 -6.64
C LEU A 351 -2.14 -15.18 -5.52
N ILE A 352 -2.12 -15.76 -4.32
CA ILE A 352 -1.32 -15.25 -3.19
C ILE A 352 0.17 -15.29 -3.53
N LEU A 353 0.68 -16.40 -4.03
CA LEU A 353 2.08 -16.53 -4.40
C LEU A 353 2.46 -15.59 -5.55
N TRP A 354 1.62 -15.46 -6.56
CA TRP A 354 1.84 -14.53 -7.68
C TRP A 354 1.92 -13.07 -7.20
N PHE A 355 1.19 -12.72 -6.16
CA PHE A 355 1.25 -11.38 -5.58
C PHE A 355 2.45 -11.20 -4.63
N PHE A 356 2.59 -12.08 -3.62
CA PHE A 356 3.55 -11.83 -2.53
C PHE A 356 4.99 -12.23 -2.85
N VAL A 357 5.23 -13.18 -3.77
CA VAL A 357 6.61 -13.59 -4.10
C VAL A 357 7.40 -12.46 -4.76
N PRO A 358 6.91 -11.77 -5.81
CA PRO A 358 7.63 -10.65 -6.41
C PRO A 358 7.84 -9.48 -5.44
N LEU A 359 6.84 -9.16 -4.60
CA LEU A 359 6.97 -8.12 -3.58
C LEU A 359 7.97 -8.49 -2.49
N GLY A 360 7.99 -9.75 -2.08
CA GLY A 360 8.97 -10.28 -1.12
C GLY A 360 10.40 -10.19 -1.66
N LEU A 361 10.60 -10.59 -2.91
CA LEU A 361 11.90 -10.47 -3.61
C LEU A 361 12.33 -9.00 -3.73
N TRP A 362 11.42 -8.11 -4.13
CA TRP A 362 11.70 -6.68 -4.19
C TRP A 362 12.10 -6.12 -2.82
N THR A 363 11.35 -6.45 -1.77
CA THR A 363 11.62 -6.02 -0.40
C THR A 363 13.00 -6.50 0.07
N LEU A 364 13.36 -7.73 -0.26
CA LEU A 364 14.68 -8.30 0.05
C LEU A 364 15.79 -7.54 -0.68
N LEU A 365 15.61 -7.27 -1.97
CA LEU A 365 16.57 -6.50 -2.78
C LEU A 365 16.75 -5.07 -2.28
N ASP A 366 15.66 -4.37 -1.96
CA ASP A 366 15.71 -3.00 -1.42
C ASP A 366 16.43 -2.95 -0.08
N ASN A 367 16.13 -3.87 0.83
CA ASN A 367 16.78 -3.96 2.13
C ASN A 367 18.28 -4.35 2.01
N THR A 368 18.62 -5.29 1.12
CA THR A 368 20.02 -5.67 0.87
C THR A 368 20.81 -4.52 0.24
N TYR A 369 20.21 -3.80 -0.71
CA TYR A 369 20.84 -2.59 -1.27
C TYR A 369 21.14 -1.53 -0.20
N ILE A 370 20.20 -1.28 0.70
CA ILE A 370 20.40 -0.35 1.82
C ILE A 370 21.54 -0.82 2.74
N LEU A 371 21.57 -2.11 3.07
CA LEU A 371 22.63 -2.69 3.91
C LEU A 371 24.01 -2.57 3.24
N ILE A 372 24.10 -2.90 1.95
CA ILE A 372 25.35 -2.75 1.18
C ILE A 372 25.81 -1.28 1.14
N LYS A 373 24.88 -0.35 0.87
CA LYS A 373 25.16 1.08 0.85
C LYS A 373 25.63 1.57 2.22
N LYS A 374 24.98 1.15 3.30
CA LYS A 374 25.37 1.48 4.68
C LYS A 374 26.76 0.90 5.01
N HIS A 375 27.01 -0.34 4.61
CA HIS A 375 28.33 -0.98 4.80
C HIS A 375 29.42 -0.28 3.99
N LYS A 376 29.14 0.12 2.75
CA LYS A 376 30.10 0.86 1.91
C LYS A 376 30.41 2.24 2.49
N ILE A 377 29.40 2.95 3.01
CA ILE A 377 29.60 4.24 3.71
C ILE A 377 30.45 4.03 4.98
N LEU A 378 30.13 3.02 5.78
CA LEU A 378 30.88 2.68 6.99
C LEU A 378 32.30 2.23 6.68
N SER A 379 32.51 1.44 5.62
CA SER A 379 33.85 1.00 5.21
C SER A 379 34.69 2.15 4.64
N THR A 380 34.09 3.07 3.91
CA THR A 380 34.74 4.30 3.43
C THR A 380 35.05 5.24 4.60
N HIS A 381 34.15 5.34 5.57
CA HIS A 381 34.39 6.10 6.80
C HIS A 381 35.50 5.46 7.64
N ASN A 382 35.53 4.13 7.79
CA ASN A 382 36.61 3.40 8.48
C ASN A 382 37.97 3.45 7.76
N LYS A 383 37.98 3.46 6.42
CA LYS A 383 39.21 3.66 5.64
C LYS A 383 39.75 5.08 5.79
N ASN A 384 38.88 6.08 5.83
CA ASN A 384 39.28 7.47 6.07
C ASN A 384 39.67 7.73 7.53
N THR A 385 39.08 7.03 8.51
CA THR A 385 39.46 7.12 9.93
C THR A 385 40.76 6.41 10.22
N LYS A 386 41.16 5.34 9.50
CA LYS A 386 42.52 4.74 9.61
C LYS A 386 43.58 5.62 8.97
N LYS A 387 43.23 6.49 8.01
CA LYS A 387 44.18 7.41 7.35
C LYS A 387 44.30 8.76 8.06
N ASN A 388 43.34 9.13 8.92
CA ASN A 388 43.35 10.30 9.80
C ASN A 388 42.92 9.86 11.19
N MET A 389 43.86 9.39 12.03
CA MET A 389 43.61 9.41 13.48
C MET A 389 43.32 10.87 13.85
N ARG A 390 42.10 11.16 14.32
CA ARG A 390 41.76 12.50 14.81
C ARG A 390 42.76 12.87 15.88
N LYS A 391 43.52 13.93 15.62
CA LYS A 391 44.46 14.45 16.56
C LYS A 391 43.67 14.94 17.78
N LYS A 392 44.04 14.49 18.96
CA LYS A 392 43.42 14.94 20.20
C LYS A 392 43.84 16.39 20.44
N ILE A 393 42.89 17.22 20.82
CA ILE A 393 43.12 18.63 21.12
C ILE A 393 42.57 18.90 22.52
N VAL A 394 43.33 19.52 23.37
CA VAL A 394 42.91 20.09 24.64
C VAL A 394 42.90 21.60 24.47
N ALA A 395 41.70 22.21 24.52
CA ALA A 395 41.53 23.66 24.35
C ALA A 395 41.07 24.28 25.66
N GLY A 396 41.86 25.16 26.23
CA GLY A 396 41.53 25.94 27.42
C GLY A 396 40.84 27.26 27.02
N ASN A 397 39.58 27.43 27.43
CA ASN A 397 38.86 28.68 27.26
C ASN A 397 39.02 29.52 28.53
N TRP A 398 39.75 30.66 28.44
CA TRP A 398 40.03 31.53 29.59
C TRP A 398 38.81 32.30 30.02
N LYS A 399 37.85 32.47 29.12
CA LYS A 399 36.70 33.32 29.33
C LYS A 399 37.10 34.77 29.71
N MET A 400 36.21 35.53 30.32
CA MET A 400 36.48 36.91 30.74
C MET A 400 37.20 36.94 32.10
N ASN A 401 38.41 36.36 32.11
CA ASN A 401 39.25 36.37 33.32
C ASN A 401 40.64 36.94 33.00
N MET A 402 41.35 37.38 34.04
CA MET A 402 42.74 37.84 34.04
C MET A 402 42.93 39.19 33.34
N ASN A 403 43.67 40.05 33.98
CA ASN A 403 44.25 41.23 33.33
C ASN A 403 45.47 40.85 32.47
N LEU A 404 46.07 41.81 31.76
CA LEU A 404 47.16 41.53 30.83
C LEU A 404 48.37 40.84 31.49
N GLN A 405 48.77 41.34 32.69
CA GLN A 405 49.92 40.82 33.43
C GLN A 405 49.68 39.39 33.92
N GLU A 406 48.49 39.10 34.45
CA GLU A 406 48.10 37.77 34.92
C GLU A 406 48.06 36.76 33.74
N GLY A 407 47.50 37.18 32.58
CA GLY A 407 47.48 36.35 31.40
C GLY A 407 48.83 36.03 30.83
N VAL A 408 49.75 37.00 30.84
CA VAL A 408 51.17 36.80 30.46
C VAL A 408 51.87 35.83 31.42
N ALA A 409 51.63 35.98 32.73
CA ALA A 409 52.21 35.07 33.73
C ALA A 409 51.72 33.63 33.53
N LEU A 410 50.41 33.41 33.35
CA LEU A 410 49.84 32.09 33.11
C LEU A 410 50.34 31.45 31.78
N ALA A 411 50.40 32.22 30.69
CA ALA A 411 50.94 31.73 29.44
C ALA A 411 52.42 31.30 29.54
N THR A 412 53.22 32.04 30.31
CA THR A 412 54.63 31.76 30.57
C THR A 412 54.80 30.49 31.41
N GLU A 413 53.99 30.33 32.45
CA GLU A 413 53.96 29.14 33.30
C GLU A 413 53.56 27.88 32.48
N LEU A 414 52.51 27.95 31.69
CA LEU A 414 52.07 26.88 30.81
C LEU A 414 53.14 26.49 29.78
N LYS A 415 53.83 27.48 29.19
CA LYS A 415 54.96 27.24 28.31
C LYS A 415 56.05 26.41 28.99
N GLY A 416 56.41 26.80 30.22
CA GLY A 416 57.40 26.08 31.00
C GLY A 416 57.01 24.65 31.35
N ALA A 417 55.79 24.48 31.81
CA ALA A 417 55.25 23.18 32.19
C ALA A 417 55.15 22.20 30.98
N LEU A 418 54.68 22.66 29.84
CA LEU A 418 54.53 21.83 28.65
C LEU A 418 55.85 21.61 27.89
N ALA A 419 56.86 22.41 28.14
CA ALA A 419 58.20 22.15 27.66
C ALA A 419 58.90 21.06 28.48
N ALA A 420 58.60 20.95 29.78
CA ALA A 420 59.15 19.93 30.66
C ALA A 420 58.49 18.55 30.44
N ASP A 421 57.19 18.51 30.13
CA ASP A 421 56.43 17.27 29.85
C ASP A 421 55.59 17.45 28.57
N ALA A 422 56.10 16.94 27.45
CA ALA A 422 55.52 17.13 26.14
C ALA A 422 54.17 16.38 26.01
N PRO A 423 53.06 17.06 25.72
CA PRO A 423 51.75 16.45 25.67
C PRO A 423 51.58 15.53 24.45
N ALA A 424 50.84 14.42 24.60
CA ALA A 424 50.45 13.51 23.52
C ALA A 424 49.29 14.05 22.65
N CYS A 425 48.92 15.32 22.78
CA CYS A 425 47.82 15.99 22.08
C CYS A 425 48.22 17.44 21.72
N ASP A 426 47.47 18.07 20.82
CA ASP A 426 47.59 19.52 20.63
C ASP A 426 47.02 20.26 21.84
N VAL A 427 47.72 21.28 22.29
CA VAL A 427 47.25 22.18 23.34
C VAL A 427 46.94 23.52 22.72
N VAL A 428 45.75 24.05 23.00
CA VAL A 428 45.29 25.36 22.52
C VAL A 428 44.83 26.17 23.71
N ILE A 429 45.29 27.40 23.83
CA ILE A 429 44.77 28.37 24.78
C ILE A 429 43.97 29.42 24.04
N CYS A 430 42.71 29.60 24.42
CA CYS A 430 41.81 30.62 23.87
C CYS A 430 41.65 31.74 24.90
N THR A 431 42.11 32.92 24.52
CA THR A 431 42.24 34.05 25.43
C THR A 431 41.38 35.24 25.01
N PRO A 432 40.99 36.15 25.95
CA PRO A 432 40.44 37.46 25.61
C PRO A 432 41.32 38.22 24.60
N PHE A 433 40.70 39.08 23.79
CA PHE A 433 41.41 39.82 22.72
C PHE A 433 42.63 40.62 23.21
N ILE A 434 42.57 41.15 24.44
CA ILE A 434 43.65 41.96 25.04
C ILE A 434 44.96 41.17 25.19
N HIS A 435 44.91 39.83 25.26
CA HIS A 435 46.08 38.98 25.47
C HIS A 435 46.70 38.47 24.14
N LEU A 436 45.93 38.44 23.04
CA LEU A 436 46.30 37.70 21.82
C LEU A 436 47.70 38.08 21.28
N ALA A 437 47.93 39.38 21.06
CA ALA A 437 49.18 39.82 20.45
C ALA A 437 50.41 39.53 21.37
N THR A 438 50.27 39.75 22.66
CA THR A 438 51.34 39.54 23.65
C THR A 438 51.60 38.06 23.87
N VAL A 439 50.55 37.28 24.06
CA VAL A 439 50.68 35.82 24.28
C VAL A 439 51.17 35.11 23.02
N SER A 440 50.86 35.61 21.83
CA SER A 440 51.40 35.07 20.58
C SER A 440 52.93 35.00 20.58
N GLY A 441 53.60 36.09 21.01
CA GLY A 441 55.05 36.11 21.11
C GLY A 441 55.61 35.15 22.19
N ILE A 442 54.83 34.86 23.24
CA ILE A 442 55.23 33.93 24.30
C ILE A 442 55.17 32.48 23.83
N VAL A 443 54.11 32.11 23.11
CA VAL A 443 53.87 30.71 22.69
C VAL A 443 54.44 30.39 21.31
N ASP A 444 55.00 31.36 20.63
CA ASP A 444 55.63 31.13 19.32
C ASP A 444 56.74 30.08 19.40
N GLY A 445 56.78 29.17 18.43
CA GLY A 445 57.69 28.03 18.39
C GLY A 445 57.46 26.96 19.46
N THR A 446 56.40 27.01 20.23
CA THR A 446 56.01 26.00 21.24
C THR A 446 54.96 25.03 20.74
N VAL A 447 54.60 24.05 21.58
CA VAL A 447 53.47 23.10 21.31
C VAL A 447 52.12 23.73 21.57
N ILE A 448 52.05 24.98 22.02
CA ILE A 448 50.82 25.67 22.40
C ILE A 448 50.27 26.48 21.21
N GLY A 449 49.11 26.10 20.71
CA GLY A 449 48.35 26.91 19.76
C GLY A 449 47.58 28.05 20.46
N LEU A 450 47.51 29.21 19.82
CA LEU A 450 46.77 30.38 20.34
C LEU A 450 45.41 30.51 19.64
N GLY A 451 44.37 30.75 20.39
CA GLY A 451 43.02 31.00 19.89
C GLY A 451 42.37 32.25 20.49
N ALA A 452 41.44 32.82 19.78
CA ALA A 452 40.52 33.82 20.28
C ALA A 452 39.21 33.19 20.76
N GLU A 453 38.50 33.86 21.64
CA GLU A 453 37.22 33.40 22.21
C GLU A 453 36.01 33.79 21.38
N ASN A 454 36.18 34.65 20.37
CA ASN A 454 35.17 35.10 19.41
C ASN A 454 35.83 35.84 18.23
N CYS A 455 35.04 36.10 17.18
CA CYS A 455 35.30 37.16 16.18
C CYS A 455 33.93 37.73 15.71
N ALA A 456 33.98 38.91 15.09
CA ALA A 456 32.80 39.56 14.50
C ALA A 456 32.24 38.76 13.28
N ASP A 457 30.98 38.93 12.98
CA ASP A 457 30.26 38.48 11.77
C ASP A 457 30.43 39.43 10.58
N LYS A 458 31.32 40.43 10.71
CA LYS A 458 31.65 41.42 9.70
C LYS A 458 33.16 41.43 9.42
N ALA A 459 33.52 41.63 8.15
CA ALA A 459 34.93 41.67 7.77
C ALA A 459 35.58 42.98 8.19
N LYS A 460 34.89 44.11 8.03
CA LYS A 460 35.34 45.47 8.39
C LYS A 460 34.16 46.44 8.33
N GLY A 461 34.34 47.64 8.86
CA GLY A 461 33.35 48.70 8.76
C GLY A 461 33.07 49.43 10.10
N ALA A 462 31.93 50.10 10.19
CA ALA A 462 31.53 50.89 11.36
C ALA A 462 30.87 49.99 12.45
N TYR A 463 31.70 49.14 13.04
CA TYR A 463 31.30 48.20 14.09
C TYR A 463 32.15 48.43 15.33
N THR A 464 31.92 49.59 15.97
CA THR A 464 32.74 50.04 17.12
C THR A 464 32.74 49.01 18.24
N GLY A 465 33.94 48.59 18.65
CA GLY A 465 34.15 47.58 19.69
C GLY A 465 34.31 46.15 19.20
N GLU A 466 33.98 45.84 17.94
CA GLU A 466 34.11 44.51 17.38
C GLU A 466 35.53 44.23 16.84
N VAL A 467 35.93 42.94 16.88
CA VAL A 467 37.20 42.44 16.36
C VAL A 467 36.96 41.46 15.26
N SER A 468 37.40 41.78 14.02
CA SER A 468 37.18 40.93 12.86
C SER A 468 38.06 39.68 12.89
N ALA A 469 37.70 38.66 12.09
CA ALA A 469 38.52 37.46 11.90
C ALA A 469 39.93 37.77 11.36
N GLU A 470 40.07 38.78 10.49
CA GLU A 470 41.33 39.29 9.96
C GLU A 470 42.20 39.91 11.10
N MET A 471 41.58 40.73 11.94
CA MET A 471 42.29 41.31 13.12
C MET A 471 42.74 40.22 14.08
N VAL A 472 41.91 39.22 14.38
CA VAL A 472 42.30 38.07 15.20
C VAL A 472 43.48 37.32 14.56
N LYS A 473 43.44 37.06 13.27
CA LYS A 473 44.52 36.39 12.55
C LYS A 473 45.82 37.17 12.59
N SER A 474 45.75 38.48 12.48
CA SER A 474 46.92 39.38 12.49
C SER A 474 47.71 39.37 13.82
N THR A 475 47.08 38.96 14.92
CA THR A 475 47.75 38.81 16.22
C THR A 475 48.62 37.56 16.33
N GLY A 476 48.60 36.66 15.33
CA GLY A 476 49.26 35.35 15.37
C GLY A 476 48.37 34.21 15.87
N ALA A 477 47.11 34.49 16.20
CA ALA A 477 46.14 33.44 16.57
C ALA A 477 45.90 32.47 15.43
N GLN A 478 45.75 31.20 15.76
CA GLN A 478 45.54 30.10 14.82
C GLN A 478 44.10 29.54 14.93
N TYR A 479 43.44 29.74 16.07
CA TYR A 479 42.15 29.20 16.40
C TYR A 479 41.18 30.31 16.80
N VAL A 480 39.88 30.00 16.71
CA VAL A 480 38.80 30.85 17.27
C VAL A 480 37.67 29.98 17.76
N ILE A 481 37.16 30.26 18.96
CA ILE A 481 35.93 29.66 19.50
C ILE A 481 34.73 30.40 18.92
N LEU A 482 33.74 29.68 18.36
CA LEU A 482 32.51 30.25 17.86
C LEU A 482 31.30 29.45 18.38
N GLY A 483 30.22 30.15 18.66
CA GLY A 483 28.95 29.54 19.08
C GLY A 483 28.93 28.99 20.50
N HIS A 484 29.79 29.51 21.38
CA HIS A 484 29.76 29.16 22.81
C HIS A 484 28.37 29.43 23.41
N SER A 485 27.90 28.56 24.31
CA SER A 485 26.56 28.64 24.90
C SER A 485 26.29 30.01 25.55
N GLU A 486 27.26 30.60 26.23
CA GLU A 486 27.15 31.94 26.82
C GLU A 486 26.88 33.02 25.79
N ARG A 487 27.49 32.94 24.59
CA ARG A 487 27.29 33.92 23.55
C ARG A 487 25.93 33.72 22.83
N ARG A 488 25.49 32.50 22.71
CA ARG A 488 24.13 32.20 22.22
C ARG A 488 23.06 32.74 23.18
N SER A 489 23.25 32.53 24.48
CA SER A 489 22.27 32.92 25.51
C SER A 489 22.30 34.41 25.85
N TYR A 490 23.50 35.00 26.00
CA TYR A 490 23.61 36.37 26.50
C TYR A 490 23.75 37.42 25.39
N TYR A 491 24.26 37.05 24.24
CA TYR A 491 24.50 37.95 23.10
C TYR A 491 23.67 37.63 21.87
N GLY A 492 22.73 36.67 21.95
CA GLY A 492 21.77 36.38 20.90
C GLY A 492 22.41 35.86 19.60
N GLU A 493 23.55 35.14 19.67
CA GLU A 493 24.18 34.57 18.48
C GLU A 493 23.33 33.46 17.87
N THR A 494 22.66 33.80 16.73
CA THR A 494 21.84 32.84 15.96
C THR A 494 22.68 31.98 15.03
N ALA A 495 22.07 30.97 14.44
CA ALA A 495 22.73 30.09 13.45
C ALA A 495 23.22 30.88 12.22
N GLU A 496 22.50 31.91 11.79
CA GLU A 496 22.84 32.79 10.68
C GLU A 496 24.09 33.61 10.98
N ILE A 497 24.13 34.27 12.17
CA ILE A 497 25.30 35.02 12.63
C ILE A 497 26.52 34.11 12.73
N LEU A 498 26.33 32.91 13.30
CA LEU A 498 27.42 31.96 13.45
C LEU A 498 27.94 31.41 12.12
N LYS A 499 27.07 31.24 11.13
CA LYS A 499 27.46 30.87 9.77
C LYS A 499 28.39 31.90 9.16
N GLU A 500 28.08 33.19 9.27
CA GLU A 500 28.91 34.27 8.76
C GLU A 500 30.25 34.34 9.50
N LYS A 501 30.26 34.21 10.83
CA LYS A 501 31.50 34.15 11.63
C LYS A 501 32.42 33.00 11.21
N VAL A 502 31.83 31.81 11.01
CA VAL A 502 32.60 30.62 10.56
C VAL A 502 33.18 30.85 9.17
N ASN A 503 32.40 31.40 8.23
CA ASN A 503 32.87 31.69 6.88
C ASN A 503 34.04 32.66 6.89
N LEU A 504 33.92 33.76 7.65
CA LEU A 504 35.01 34.76 7.78
C LEU A 504 36.23 34.21 8.47
N ALA A 505 36.08 33.41 9.50
CA ALA A 505 37.21 32.77 10.21
C ALA A 505 37.98 31.81 9.28
N LEU A 506 37.28 30.95 8.54
CA LEU A 506 37.89 30.01 7.60
C LEU A 506 38.55 30.75 6.41
N ALA A 507 37.90 31.81 5.87
CA ALA A 507 38.47 32.63 4.80
C ALA A 507 39.79 33.32 5.20
N ASN A 508 39.95 33.64 6.49
CA ASN A 508 41.18 34.21 7.05
C ASN A 508 42.18 33.17 7.60
N GLY A 509 41.94 31.86 7.32
CA GLY A 509 42.84 30.78 7.71
C GLY A 509 42.89 30.50 9.22
N LEU A 510 41.84 30.85 9.95
CA LEU A 510 41.63 30.44 11.33
C LEU A 510 40.99 29.05 11.39
N LYS A 511 41.42 28.24 12.35
CA LYS A 511 40.80 26.97 12.68
C LYS A 511 39.65 27.23 13.67
N VAL A 512 38.44 26.81 13.33
CA VAL A 512 37.26 27.08 14.16
C VAL A 512 37.03 25.95 15.17
N ILE A 513 36.92 26.33 16.45
CA ILE A 513 36.41 25.48 17.54
C ILE A 513 34.90 25.82 17.67
N PHE A 514 34.05 25.04 17.01
CA PHE A 514 32.61 25.31 16.98
C PHE A 514 31.89 24.61 18.12
N CYS A 515 31.27 25.38 18.99
CA CYS A 515 30.51 24.87 20.13
C CYS A 515 29.08 24.50 19.72
N ILE A 516 28.71 23.24 19.96
CA ILE A 516 27.39 22.67 19.63
C ILE A 516 26.65 22.25 20.90
N GLY A 517 26.85 22.97 22.01
CA GLY A 517 26.20 22.66 23.30
C GLY A 517 24.69 22.62 23.19
N GLU A 518 24.10 21.58 23.73
CA GLU A 518 22.66 21.45 23.95
C GLU A 518 22.22 22.18 25.21
N THR A 519 20.99 22.66 25.27
CA THR A 519 20.37 23.18 26.49
C THR A 519 20.05 22.03 27.45
N LEU A 520 19.80 22.35 28.72
CA LEU A 520 19.41 21.34 29.72
C LEU A 520 18.12 20.62 29.28
N GLU A 521 17.14 21.35 28.75
CA GLU A 521 15.89 20.81 28.24
C GLU A 521 16.09 19.88 27.04
N GLU A 522 17.00 20.22 26.12
CA GLU A 522 17.35 19.36 24.97
C GLU A 522 18.08 18.09 25.40
N ARG A 523 18.85 18.15 26.49
CA ARG A 523 19.56 17.00 27.06
C ARG A 523 18.64 16.04 27.81
N GLU A 524 17.60 16.56 28.46
CA GLU A 524 16.64 15.80 29.26
C GLU A 524 15.44 15.29 28.44
N ALA A 525 15.20 15.77 27.21
CA ALA A 525 14.17 15.33 26.28
C ALA A 525 14.63 14.13 25.45
#